data_9a7475b39ffe01502073af0f6709cce1
#
_entry.id   9a7475b39ffe01502073af0f6709cce1
#
_cell.length_a   1.000
_cell.length_b   1.000
_cell.length_c   1.000
_cell.angle_alpha   90.00
_cell.angle_beta   90.00
_cell.angle_gamma   90.00
#
_symmetry.space_group_name_H-M   'P 1'
#
loop_
_entity.id
_entity.type
_entity.pdbx_description
1 polymer ?
#
loop_
_entity_poly.entity_id
_entity_poly.type
_entity_poly.pdbx_seq_one_letter_code
_entity_poly.pdbx_strand_id
1 'polypeptide(L)'
;RRQRQMCIRDRGHPACLPELCPYANGYYDRIKDALTALLDGTGSFDRAALAGAAKRFSVCPFELGLDLSEWCDVVIGDYNYLFDPVVHLKRFFDSSGDWLFLVDEAHNLPDRARAMYSARFCKSSLTEAKRALGKGKSALKTALTKADKALLEARKACVQLAPRHSSQTDAADPAQTSLLPENTAPALELPEPLYAQDSTVFLQEPPSALLSPLRAVQAPLQDWLEANPDAEAHAQLLELYFAVQDITRAAERYDSHFVTQLTARGRELELQLLCLDPAPFVDASLAAGRSAALFSATLAPPSFYRSVLGCSDARAVALDSPFPVSYTHLTLPTIC
;
A
#
# COMPACT_ATOMS: atom_id res chain seq x y z
N ARG A 1 5.08 7.82 -6.98
CA ARG A 1 5.65 7.30 -5.69
C ARG A 1 7.15 7.55 -5.56
N ARG A 2 7.97 7.28 -6.60
CA ARG A 2 9.43 7.56 -6.52
C ARG A 2 9.76 9.05 -6.41
N GLN A 3 9.02 9.96 -7.03
CA GLN A 3 9.28 11.41 -6.91
C GLN A 3 8.78 12.01 -5.60
N ARG A 4 7.60 11.61 -5.11
CA ARG A 4 7.19 11.92 -3.73
C ARG A 4 8.14 11.29 -2.70
N GLN A 5 8.61 10.06 -2.93
CA GLN A 5 9.63 9.44 -2.09
C GLN A 5 11.00 10.13 -2.18
N MET A 6 11.38 10.73 -3.31
CA MET A 6 12.60 11.56 -3.37
C MET A 6 12.47 12.84 -2.55
N CYS A 7 11.36 13.57 -2.64
CA CYS A 7 11.13 14.73 -1.76
C CYS A 7 11.05 14.34 -0.28
N ILE A 8 10.51 13.16 0.03
CA ILE A 8 10.39 12.63 1.39
C ILE A 8 11.73 12.06 1.90
N ARG A 9 12.49 11.32 1.06
CA ARG A 9 13.76 10.69 1.48
C ARG A 9 14.91 11.66 1.61
N ASP A 10 15.04 12.63 0.71
CA ASP A 10 16.23 13.49 0.67
C ASP A 10 16.20 14.62 1.70
N ARG A 11 15.08 14.89 2.34
CA ARG A 11 14.93 16.01 3.30
C ARG A 11 14.29 15.65 4.64
N GLY A 12 13.94 14.40 4.88
CA GLY A 12 13.34 13.96 6.15
C GLY A 12 11.91 14.47 6.42
N HIS A 13 11.38 15.40 5.59
CA HIS A 13 10.05 15.97 5.76
C HIS A 13 9.34 16.17 4.41
N PRO A 14 8.12 15.66 4.24
CA PRO A 14 7.24 16.00 3.10
C PRO A 14 6.50 17.32 3.37
N ALA A 15 7.17 18.33 3.86
CA ALA A 15 6.56 19.63 4.06
C ALA A 15 6.57 20.39 2.74
N CYS A 16 5.51 20.24 1.95
CA CYS A 16 5.22 21.12 0.82
C CYS A 16 4.67 22.48 1.30
N LEU A 17 5.15 22.94 2.45
CA LEU A 17 4.80 24.25 2.98
C LEU A 17 5.61 25.34 2.26
N PRO A 18 4.98 26.47 1.87
CA PRO A 18 5.68 27.55 1.18
C PRO A 18 6.91 28.08 1.95
N GLU A 19 6.87 28.03 3.29
CA GLU A 19 7.95 28.49 4.16
C GLU A 19 9.17 27.56 4.13
N LEU A 20 8.97 26.27 3.83
CA LEU A 20 10.00 25.24 3.92
C LEU A 20 10.46 24.71 2.57
N CYS A 21 9.60 24.80 1.54
CA CYS A 21 9.90 24.29 0.22
C CYS A 21 10.03 25.42 -0.82
N PRO A 22 11.23 25.67 -1.39
CA PRO A 22 11.43 26.73 -2.37
C PRO A 22 10.62 26.53 -3.67
N TYR A 23 10.21 25.29 -3.95
CA TYR A 23 9.36 24.97 -5.10
C TYR A 23 7.87 25.19 -4.83
N ALA A 24 7.45 25.17 -3.57
CA ALA A 24 6.07 25.47 -3.19
C ALA A 24 5.84 26.98 -3.02
N ASN A 25 6.87 27.69 -2.52
CA ASN A 25 6.80 29.14 -2.35
C ASN A 25 6.66 29.84 -3.71
N GLY A 26 5.54 30.56 -3.90
CA GLY A 26 5.23 31.27 -5.15
C GLY A 26 5.01 30.34 -6.36
N TYR A 27 4.60 29.10 -6.14
CA TYR A 27 4.35 28.12 -7.22
C TYR A 27 3.36 28.64 -8.25
N TYR A 28 2.23 29.18 -7.79
CA TYR A 28 1.15 29.68 -8.64
C TYR A 28 1.54 30.92 -9.47
N ASP A 29 2.54 31.67 -9.03
CA ASP A 29 3.03 32.84 -9.75
C ASP A 29 3.93 32.42 -10.93
N ARG A 30 4.59 31.26 -10.83
CA ARG A 30 5.60 30.79 -11.80
C ARG A 30 5.14 29.65 -12.70
N ILE A 31 4.06 28.95 -12.31
CA ILE A 31 3.61 27.77 -13.07
C ILE A 31 3.19 28.12 -14.51
N LYS A 32 2.55 29.29 -14.72
CA LYS A 32 2.13 29.71 -16.05
C LYS A 32 3.32 29.83 -17.01
N ASP A 33 4.38 30.47 -16.57
CA ASP A 33 5.59 30.65 -17.39
C ASP A 33 6.26 29.31 -17.70
N ALA A 34 6.30 28.41 -16.71
CA ALA A 34 6.82 27.07 -16.87
C ALA A 34 6.01 26.24 -17.88
N LEU A 35 4.67 26.27 -17.79
CA LEU A 35 3.78 25.59 -18.73
C LEU A 35 3.90 26.18 -20.13
N THR A 36 3.86 27.50 -20.28
CA THR A 36 4.02 28.16 -21.58
C THR A 36 5.33 27.77 -22.25
N ALA A 37 6.45 27.82 -21.51
CA ALA A 37 7.76 27.46 -22.04
C ALA A 37 7.86 25.98 -22.46
N LEU A 38 7.12 25.08 -21.81
CA LEU A 38 7.05 23.66 -22.20
C LEU A 38 6.14 23.48 -23.43
N LEU A 39 4.95 24.10 -23.46
CA LEU A 39 3.97 23.97 -24.52
C LEU A 39 4.39 24.64 -25.84
N ASP A 40 5.19 25.70 -25.78
CA ASP A 40 5.81 26.33 -26.97
C ASP A 40 6.93 25.48 -27.58
N GLY A 41 7.32 24.41 -26.93
CA GLY A 41 8.39 23.50 -27.35
C GLY A 41 7.87 22.32 -28.17
N THR A 42 8.51 21.17 -28.00
CA THR A 42 8.13 19.90 -28.64
C THR A 42 6.96 19.27 -27.90
N GLY A 43 6.01 18.63 -28.61
CA GLY A 43 4.83 17.99 -28.00
C GLY A 43 5.11 16.71 -27.18
N SER A 44 6.35 16.46 -26.76
CA SER A 44 6.72 15.32 -25.92
C SER A 44 7.45 15.80 -24.67
N PHE A 45 6.93 15.43 -23.50
CA PHE A 45 7.40 15.90 -22.19
C PHE A 45 7.86 14.72 -21.34
N ASP A 46 9.14 14.41 -21.44
CA ASP A 46 9.77 13.38 -20.63
C ASP A 46 10.22 13.91 -19.25
N ARG A 47 10.75 13.02 -18.44
CA ARG A 47 11.26 13.33 -17.11
C ARG A 47 12.36 14.38 -17.14
N ALA A 48 13.20 14.41 -18.18
CA ALA A 48 14.33 15.34 -18.29
C ALA A 48 13.83 16.74 -18.61
N ALA A 49 12.86 16.88 -19.53
CA ALA A 49 12.20 18.13 -19.86
C ALA A 49 11.50 18.74 -18.64
N LEU A 50 10.71 17.93 -17.90
CA LEU A 50 10.04 18.37 -16.67
C LEU A 50 11.05 18.81 -15.59
N ALA A 51 12.11 18.05 -15.36
CA ALA A 51 13.13 18.40 -14.38
C ALA A 51 13.90 19.69 -14.76
N GLY A 52 14.18 19.87 -16.05
CA GLY A 52 14.81 21.08 -16.58
C GLY A 52 13.95 22.33 -16.39
N ALA A 53 12.67 22.26 -16.76
CA ALA A 53 11.70 23.34 -16.56
C ALA A 53 11.47 23.63 -15.08
N ALA A 54 11.30 22.61 -14.26
CA ALA A 54 11.13 22.74 -12.81
C ALA A 54 12.31 23.48 -12.14
N LYS A 55 13.53 23.17 -12.55
CA LYS A 55 14.72 23.85 -12.08
C LYS A 55 14.80 25.31 -12.57
N ARG A 56 14.50 25.54 -13.86
CA ARG A 56 14.54 26.87 -14.47
C ARG A 56 13.56 27.84 -13.83
N PHE A 57 12.33 27.38 -13.58
CA PHE A 57 11.25 28.20 -13.05
C PHE A 57 11.06 28.06 -11.53
N SER A 58 11.88 27.25 -10.86
CA SER A 58 11.77 26.99 -9.41
C SER A 58 10.38 26.48 -9.00
N VAL A 59 9.78 25.60 -9.80
CA VAL A 59 8.47 24.94 -9.53
C VAL A 59 8.65 23.48 -9.19
N CYS A 60 7.69 22.89 -8.44
CA CYS A 60 7.74 21.48 -8.10
C CYS A 60 7.62 20.61 -9.37
N PRO A 61 8.58 19.73 -9.68
CA PRO A 61 8.52 18.92 -10.89
C PRO A 61 7.36 17.91 -10.90
N PHE A 62 6.87 17.52 -9.73
CA PHE A 62 5.72 16.63 -9.61
C PHE A 62 4.41 17.37 -9.93
N GLU A 63 4.17 18.52 -9.30
CA GLU A 63 2.98 19.33 -9.57
C GLU A 63 2.98 19.89 -11.00
N LEU A 64 4.16 20.32 -11.49
CA LEU A 64 4.32 20.74 -12.90
C LEU A 64 3.90 19.61 -13.87
N GLY A 65 4.30 18.36 -13.58
CA GLY A 65 3.90 17.22 -14.41
C GLY A 65 2.40 16.96 -14.37
N LEU A 66 1.75 17.14 -13.22
CA LEU A 66 0.29 17.02 -13.08
C LEU A 66 -0.44 18.14 -13.82
N ASP A 67 0.00 19.38 -13.64
CA ASP A 67 -0.62 20.54 -14.30
C ASP A 67 -0.44 20.47 -15.83
N LEU A 68 0.75 20.05 -16.29
CA LEU A 68 1.00 19.85 -17.71
C LEU A 68 0.17 18.73 -18.33
N SER A 69 -0.10 17.65 -17.57
CA SER A 69 -0.86 16.52 -18.08
C SER A 69 -2.31 16.87 -18.42
N GLU A 70 -2.87 17.96 -17.90
CA GLU A 70 -4.18 18.48 -18.29
C GLU A 70 -4.21 19.03 -19.72
N TRP A 71 -3.04 19.34 -20.29
CA TRP A 71 -2.87 19.87 -21.66
C TRP A 71 -2.38 18.82 -22.63
N CYS A 72 -2.21 17.58 -22.20
CA CYS A 72 -1.69 16.51 -23.02
C CYS A 72 -2.81 15.60 -23.56
N ASP A 73 -2.72 15.20 -24.83
CA ASP A 73 -3.62 14.22 -25.44
C ASP A 73 -3.34 12.79 -24.94
N VAL A 74 -2.07 12.51 -24.54
CA VAL A 74 -1.63 11.20 -24.05
C VAL A 74 -0.78 11.38 -22.80
N VAL A 75 -1.13 10.65 -21.75
CA VAL A 75 -0.36 10.60 -20.49
C VAL A 75 0.09 9.16 -20.23
N ILE A 76 1.40 8.95 -20.08
CA ILE A 76 1.99 7.65 -19.76
C ILE A 76 2.37 7.64 -18.28
N GLY A 77 1.85 6.67 -17.54
CA GLY A 77 2.06 6.57 -16.10
C GLY A 77 2.12 5.15 -15.57
N ASP A 78 2.35 5.02 -14.27
CA ASP A 78 2.31 3.73 -13.56
C ASP A 78 0.85 3.35 -13.22
N TYR A 79 0.58 2.06 -13.09
CA TYR A 79 -0.72 1.51 -12.63
C TYR A 79 -1.25 2.17 -11.36
N ASN A 80 -0.33 2.54 -10.45
CA ASN A 80 -0.70 3.14 -9.17
C ASN A 80 -1.51 4.43 -9.34
N TYR A 81 -1.33 5.17 -10.44
CA TYR A 81 -2.04 6.43 -10.65
C TYR A 81 -3.53 6.23 -10.95
N LEU A 82 -3.92 5.05 -11.44
CA LEU A 82 -5.32 4.71 -11.69
C LEU A 82 -5.88 3.75 -10.63
N PHE A 83 -5.13 2.68 -10.28
CA PHE A 83 -5.67 1.55 -9.51
C PHE A 83 -5.35 1.58 -8.02
N ASP A 84 -4.33 2.33 -7.56
CA ASP A 84 -3.95 2.35 -6.14
C ASP A 84 -4.91 3.27 -5.34
N PRO A 85 -5.68 2.77 -4.38
CA PRO A 85 -6.67 3.55 -3.65
C PRO A 85 -6.08 4.69 -2.80
N VAL A 86 -4.75 4.71 -2.61
CA VAL A 86 -4.04 5.75 -1.83
C VAL A 86 -3.35 6.76 -2.73
N VAL A 87 -2.87 6.31 -3.88
CA VAL A 87 -1.98 7.07 -4.77
C VAL A 87 -2.69 7.54 -6.04
N HIS A 88 -3.89 6.99 -6.35
CA HIS A 88 -4.62 7.37 -7.57
C HIS A 88 -4.78 8.89 -7.68
N LEU A 89 -4.75 9.37 -8.90
CA LEU A 89 -4.80 10.79 -9.17
C LEU A 89 -6.26 11.28 -9.12
N LYS A 90 -6.70 11.68 -7.93
CA LYS A 90 -8.06 12.18 -7.69
C LYS A 90 -8.47 13.28 -8.66
N ARG A 91 -7.52 14.18 -8.99
CA ARG A 91 -7.73 15.27 -9.96
C ARG A 91 -8.35 14.80 -11.28
N PHE A 92 -7.99 13.56 -11.72
CA PHE A 92 -8.42 13.02 -13.02
C PHE A 92 -9.52 11.97 -12.89
N PHE A 93 -9.54 11.20 -11.80
CA PHE A 93 -10.30 9.95 -11.72
C PHE A 93 -11.35 9.90 -10.59
N ASP A 94 -11.55 10.99 -9.84
CA ASP A 94 -12.66 11.07 -8.85
C ASP A 94 -14.04 11.25 -9.54
N SER A 95 -14.05 11.58 -10.82
CA SER A 95 -15.26 11.65 -11.66
C SER A 95 -15.01 10.99 -13.01
N SER A 96 -16.05 10.46 -13.62
CA SER A 96 -15.97 9.88 -14.96
C SER A 96 -15.58 10.93 -15.98
N GLY A 97 -14.73 10.56 -16.93
CA GLY A 97 -14.26 11.41 -18.01
C GLY A 97 -14.10 10.66 -19.35
N ASP A 98 -13.78 11.39 -20.41
CA ASP A 98 -13.55 10.84 -21.74
C ASP A 98 -12.16 10.15 -21.87
N TRP A 99 -11.74 9.46 -20.83
CA TRP A 99 -10.46 8.75 -20.79
C TRP A 99 -10.52 7.44 -21.56
N LEU A 100 -9.50 7.17 -22.36
CA LEU A 100 -9.26 5.86 -22.97
C LEU A 100 -8.04 5.25 -22.26
N PHE A 101 -8.24 4.19 -21.51
CA PHE A 101 -7.15 3.52 -20.81
C PHE A 101 -6.50 2.46 -21.68
N LEU A 102 -5.18 2.52 -21.82
CA LEU A 102 -4.35 1.51 -22.45
C LEU A 102 -3.46 0.89 -21.39
N VAL A 103 -3.77 -0.33 -20.96
CA VAL A 103 -3.10 -1.02 -19.87
C VAL A 103 -2.19 -2.10 -20.45
N ASP A 104 -0.89 -1.79 -20.51
CA ASP A 104 0.13 -2.72 -20.97
C ASP A 104 0.52 -3.71 -19.86
N GLU A 105 1.02 -4.89 -20.25
CA GLU A 105 1.39 -5.99 -19.36
C GLU A 105 0.29 -6.31 -18.33
N ALA A 106 -0.97 -6.27 -18.80
CA ALA A 106 -2.15 -6.40 -17.96
C ALA A 106 -2.22 -7.74 -17.18
N HIS A 107 -1.42 -8.74 -17.57
CA HIS A 107 -1.29 -10.00 -16.83
C HIS A 107 -0.74 -9.81 -15.41
N ASN A 108 0.00 -8.71 -15.16
CA ASN A 108 0.52 -8.37 -13.83
C ASN A 108 -0.50 -7.60 -12.96
N LEU A 109 -1.56 -7.06 -13.57
CA LEU A 109 -2.50 -6.19 -12.86
C LEU A 109 -3.25 -6.89 -11.72
N PRO A 110 -3.70 -8.16 -11.81
CA PRO A 110 -4.37 -8.83 -10.70
C PRO A 110 -3.53 -8.89 -9.43
N ASP A 111 -2.27 -9.29 -9.53
CA ASP A 111 -1.38 -9.39 -8.37
C ASP A 111 -0.98 -8.01 -7.83
N ARG A 112 -0.79 -7.04 -8.73
CA ARG A 112 -0.56 -5.65 -8.38
C ARG A 112 -1.75 -5.05 -7.63
N ALA A 113 -2.97 -5.27 -8.12
CA ALA A 113 -4.19 -4.79 -7.50
C ALA A 113 -4.38 -5.46 -6.12
N ARG A 114 -4.22 -6.79 -5.99
CA ARG A 114 -4.23 -7.45 -4.68
C ARG A 114 -3.28 -6.78 -3.69
N ALA A 115 -2.04 -6.50 -4.12
CA ALA A 115 -1.05 -5.82 -3.27
C ALA A 115 -1.43 -4.38 -2.92
N MET A 116 -2.06 -3.62 -3.83
CA MET A 116 -2.49 -2.24 -3.61
C MET A 116 -3.63 -2.14 -2.60
N TYR A 117 -4.55 -3.10 -2.62
CA TYR A 117 -5.72 -3.12 -1.73
C TYR A 117 -5.44 -3.84 -0.40
N SER A 118 -4.40 -4.67 -0.32
CA SER A 118 -3.98 -5.33 0.91
C SER A 118 -3.16 -4.41 1.81
N ALA A 119 -3.23 -4.65 3.11
CA ALA A 119 -2.40 -3.94 4.08
C ALA A 119 -1.83 -4.89 5.12
N ARG A 120 -0.67 -4.50 5.66
CA ARG A 120 0.08 -5.27 6.66
C ARG A 120 0.50 -4.37 7.81
N PHE A 121 0.36 -4.89 9.03
CA PHE A 121 0.80 -4.23 10.24
C PHE A 121 1.55 -5.19 11.16
N CYS A 122 2.73 -4.77 11.65
CA CYS A 122 3.57 -5.54 12.54
C CYS A 122 3.55 -4.94 13.96
N LYS A 123 3.43 -5.79 14.98
CA LYS A 123 3.44 -5.38 16.39
C LYS A 123 4.73 -4.66 16.78
N SER A 124 5.88 -5.05 16.21
CA SER A 124 7.20 -4.41 16.43
C SER A 124 7.16 -2.90 16.21
N SER A 125 6.41 -2.40 15.21
CA SER A 125 6.30 -0.97 14.93
C SER A 125 5.80 -0.16 16.14
N LEU A 126 4.83 -0.69 16.91
CA LEU A 126 4.38 -0.03 18.15
C LEU A 126 5.44 -0.07 19.25
N THR A 127 6.16 -1.17 19.38
CA THR A 127 7.21 -1.34 20.39
C THR A 127 8.37 -0.39 20.13
N GLU A 128 8.76 -0.24 18.87
CA GLU A 128 9.81 0.68 18.43
C GLU A 128 9.42 2.14 18.64
N ALA A 129 8.19 2.51 18.25
CA ALA A 129 7.67 3.85 18.49
C ALA A 129 7.61 4.21 20.00
N LYS A 130 7.17 3.28 20.84
CA LYS A 130 7.18 3.47 22.29
C LYS A 130 8.59 3.68 22.86
N ARG A 131 9.59 2.99 22.28
CA ARG A 131 11.00 3.13 22.66
C ARG A 131 11.55 4.49 22.22
N ALA A 132 11.26 4.90 20.98
CA ALA A 132 11.69 6.19 20.43
C ALA A 132 11.15 7.39 21.22
N LEU A 133 9.92 7.30 21.73
CA LEU A 133 9.32 8.35 22.58
C LEU A 133 9.98 8.48 23.98
N GLY A 134 10.88 7.59 24.37
CA GLY A 134 11.61 7.64 25.64
C GLY A 134 10.70 7.50 26.88
N LYS A 135 11.11 8.02 28.02
CA LYS A 135 10.34 7.98 29.28
C LYS A 135 9.39 9.19 29.38
N GLY A 136 8.18 8.99 29.91
CA GLY A 136 7.18 10.06 30.10
C GLY A 136 5.75 9.54 29.86
N LYS A 137 4.75 10.26 30.35
CA LYS A 137 3.33 9.99 30.09
C LYS A 137 2.83 10.99 29.03
N SER A 138 2.21 10.49 27.96
CA SER A 138 1.54 11.29 26.94
C SER A 138 0.30 10.55 26.41
N ALA A 139 -0.61 11.28 25.80
CA ALA A 139 -1.79 10.69 25.15
C ALA A 139 -1.37 9.64 24.11
N LEU A 140 -0.36 9.94 23.29
CA LEU A 140 0.21 9.03 22.31
C LEU A 140 0.73 7.74 22.96
N LYS A 141 1.52 7.81 24.02
CA LYS A 141 2.02 6.61 24.70
C LYS A 141 0.91 5.75 25.30
N THR A 142 -0.13 6.38 25.80
CA THR A 142 -1.29 5.67 26.33
C THR A 142 -1.99 4.91 25.22
N ALA A 143 -2.22 5.55 24.06
CA ALA A 143 -2.81 4.93 22.88
C ALA A 143 -1.95 3.78 22.33
N LEU A 144 -0.63 4.00 22.18
CA LEU A 144 0.31 2.97 21.73
C LEU A 144 0.35 1.76 22.68
N THR A 145 0.27 2.01 24.00
CA THR A 145 0.27 0.91 24.99
C THR A 145 -1.01 0.10 24.92
N LYS A 146 -2.16 0.74 24.69
CA LYS A 146 -3.45 0.07 24.53
C LYS A 146 -3.46 -0.80 23.26
N ALA A 147 -2.96 -0.26 22.15
CA ALA A 147 -2.85 -1.00 20.89
C ALA A 147 -1.87 -2.18 21.00
N ASP A 148 -0.70 -1.98 21.60
CA ASP A 148 0.30 -3.03 21.84
C ASP A 148 -0.25 -4.16 22.72
N LYS A 149 -1.04 -3.83 23.75
CA LYS A 149 -1.70 -4.83 24.60
C LYS A 149 -2.71 -5.66 23.80
N ALA A 150 -3.54 -5.03 22.98
CA ALA A 150 -4.50 -5.74 22.12
C ALA A 150 -3.81 -6.71 21.16
N LEU A 151 -2.72 -6.27 20.49
CA LEU A 151 -1.93 -7.13 19.62
C LEU A 151 -1.24 -8.28 20.38
N LEU A 152 -0.81 -8.04 21.62
CA LEU A 152 -0.23 -9.09 22.46
C LEU A 152 -1.27 -10.16 22.82
N GLU A 153 -2.48 -9.76 23.16
CA GLU A 153 -3.59 -10.69 23.47
C GLU A 153 -4.00 -11.48 22.23
N ALA A 154 -4.11 -10.81 21.07
CA ALA A 154 -4.38 -11.50 19.81
C ALA A 154 -3.29 -12.49 19.43
N ARG A 155 -2.01 -12.17 19.69
CA ARG A 155 -0.91 -13.12 19.50
C ARG A 155 -1.07 -14.38 20.35
N LYS A 156 -1.48 -14.22 21.61
CA LYS A 156 -1.73 -15.36 22.51
C LYS A 156 -2.90 -16.21 21.98
N ALA A 157 -4.00 -15.59 21.59
CA ALA A 157 -5.14 -16.26 21.00
C ALA A 157 -4.76 -17.01 19.70
N CYS A 158 -3.98 -16.39 18.83
CA CYS A 158 -3.49 -17.00 17.59
C CYS A 158 -2.65 -18.28 17.87
N VAL A 159 -1.75 -18.24 18.86
CA VAL A 159 -0.96 -19.42 19.25
C VAL A 159 -1.82 -20.52 19.85
N GLN A 160 -2.89 -20.17 20.60
CA GLN A 160 -3.83 -21.12 21.17
C GLN A 160 -4.68 -21.81 20.10
N LEU A 161 -5.19 -21.03 19.13
CA LEU A 161 -6.02 -21.55 18.03
C LEU A 161 -5.24 -22.38 17.00
N ALA A 162 -3.97 -22.05 16.79
CA ALA A 162 -3.10 -22.70 15.82
C ALA A 162 -1.78 -23.12 16.45
N PRO A 163 -1.74 -24.13 17.33
CA PRO A 163 -0.50 -24.63 17.91
C PRO A 163 0.41 -25.19 16.82
N ARG A 164 1.72 -24.93 16.93
CA ARG A 164 2.70 -25.52 16.03
C ARG A 164 2.72 -27.03 16.22
N HIS A 165 2.66 -27.78 15.13
CA HIS A 165 2.98 -29.18 15.16
C HIS A 165 4.49 -29.30 15.45
N SER A 166 4.86 -29.76 16.63
CA SER A 166 6.23 -30.17 16.92
C SER A 166 6.54 -31.40 16.04
N SER A 167 7.30 -31.21 14.96
CA SER A 167 7.98 -32.34 14.33
C SER A 167 8.82 -33.02 15.43
N GLN A 168 8.51 -34.29 15.64
CA GLN A 168 9.24 -35.18 16.58
C GLN A 168 10.72 -35.27 16.18
N THR A 169 11.55 -34.41 16.74
CA THR A 169 13.00 -34.64 16.93
C THR A 169 13.58 -33.46 17.74
N ASP A 170 13.20 -33.36 19.01
CA ASP A 170 14.09 -32.84 20.04
C ASP A 170 13.49 -33.27 21.36
N ALA A 171 14.20 -34.12 22.08
CA ALA A 171 13.83 -34.57 23.40
C ALA A 171 13.79 -33.36 24.34
N ALA A 172 12.65 -32.78 24.53
CA ALA A 172 12.42 -31.68 25.46
C ALA A 172 12.32 -32.25 26.88
N ASP A 173 13.20 -31.77 27.73
CA ASP A 173 13.23 -31.92 29.18
C ASP A 173 11.81 -31.73 29.76
N PRO A 174 11.21 -32.70 30.47
CA PRO A 174 9.87 -32.62 31.02
C PRO A 174 9.69 -31.59 32.14
N ALA A 175 10.73 -30.87 32.54
CA ALA A 175 10.70 -29.88 33.63
C ALA A 175 10.23 -28.46 33.23
N GLN A 176 9.98 -28.16 31.94
CA GLN A 176 9.55 -26.83 31.48
C GLN A 176 8.07 -26.67 31.17
N THR A 177 7.23 -27.69 31.42
CA THR A 177 5.80 -27.66 31.05
C THR A 177 4.85 -27.09 32.13
N SER A 178 5.35 -26.57 33.25
CA SER A 178 4.47 -26.23 34.38
C SER A 178 4.65 -24.82 34.95
N LEU A 179 4.71 -23.77 34.11
CA LEU A 179 4.61 -22.37 34.62
C LEU A 179 3.80 -21.46 33.67
N LEU A 180 2.59 -21.87 33.31
CA LEU A 180 1.57 -20.91 32.84
C LEU A 180 0.60 -20.69 34.00
N PRO A 181 0.50 -19.48 34.56
CA PRO A 181 -0.54 -19.19 35.56
C PRO A 181 -1.92 -19.25 34.91
N GLU A 182 -2.77 -20.10 35.44
CA GLU A 182 -4.22 -20.17 35.20
C GLU A 182 -4.95 -18.94 35.74
N ASN A 183 -4.58 -17.76 35.30
CA ASN A 183 -5.33 -16.55 35.63
C ASN A 183 -5.64 -15.80 34.34
N THR A 184 -6.62 -16.29 33.64
CA THR A 184 -7.15 -15.80 32.38
C THR A 184 -7.96 -14.54 32.62
N ALA A 185 -7.34 -13.37 32.40
CA ALA A 185 -8.10 -12.22 31.93
C ALA A 185 -8.80 -12.61 30.62
N PRO A 186 -10.02 -12.09 30.35
CA PRO A 186 -10.76 -12.50 29.15
C PRO A 186 -9.88 -12.35 27.93
N ALA A 187 -9.64 -13.47 27.25
CA ALA A 187 -8.90 -13.49 26.00
C ALA A 187 -9.64 -12.59 25.03
N LEU A 188 -8.91 -11.81 24.25
CA LEU A 188 -9.47 -11.04 23.18
C LEU A 188 -10.30 -11.98 22.29
N GLU A 189 -11.59 -11.75 22.19
CA GLU A 189 -12.48 -12.54 21.34
C GLU A 189 -12.13 -12.21 19.89
N LEU A 190 -11.49 -13.17 19.22
CA LEU A 190 -11.30 -13.13 17.77
C LEU A 190 -12.56 -13.74 17.13
N PRO A 191 -12.95 -13.28 15.91
CA PRO A 191 -13.95 -13.95 15.11
C PRO A 191 -13.62 -15.43 14.90
N GLU A 192 -14.63 -16.23 14.58
CA GLU A 192 -14.45 -17.65 14.32
C GLU A 192 -13.44 -17.84 13.16
N PRO A 193 -12.39 -18.68 13.33
CA PRO A 193 -11.38 -18.84 12.31
C PRO A 193 -11.90 -19.71 11.15
N LEU A 194 -11.66 -19.24 9.92
CA LEU A 194 -11.84 -20.04 8.70
C LEU A 194 -10.85 -21.20 8.64
N TYR A 195 -9.62 -20.93 9.06
CA TYR A 195 -8.51 -21.87 9.04
C TYR A 195 -7.45 -21.46 10.06
N ALA A 196 -6.80 -22.43 10.70
CA ALA A 196 -5.75 -22.21 11.67
C ALA A 196 -4.69 -23.30 11.60
N GLN A 197 -3.45 -22.92 11.34
CA GLN A 197 -2.30 -23.83 11.29
C GLN A 197 -0.99 -23.07 11.57
N ASP A 198 -0.04 -23.72 12.25
CA ASP A 198 1.34 -23.24 12.46
C ASP A 198 1.44 -21.80 12.96
N SER A 199 0.64 -21.47 13.96
CA SER A 199 0.54 -20.11 14.54
C SER A 199 0.04 -19.04 13.54
N THR A 200 -0.67 -19.46 12.49
CA THR A 200 -1.37 -18.60 11.55
C THR A 200 -2.86 -18.89 11.60
N VAL A 201 -3.66 -17.85 11.68
CA VAL A 201 -5.12 -17.91 11.76
C VAL A 201 -5.70 -17.02 10.66
N PHE A 202 -6.65 -17.55 9.91
CA PHE A 202 -7.41 -16.80 8.91
C PHE A 202 -8.83 -16.54 9.40
N LEU A 203 -9.30 -15.31 9.30
CA LEU A 203 -10.61 -14.86 9.72
C LEU A 203 -11.37 -14.28 8.52
N GLN A 204 -12.68 -14.55 8.42
CA GLN A 204 -13.53 -13.94 7.39
C GLN A 204 -13.78 -12.47 7.65
N GLU A 205 -13.83 -12.06 8.91
CA GLU A 205 -14.12 -10.70 9.33
C GLU A 205 -12.87 -9.96 9.81
N PRO A 206 -12.82 -8.64 9.66
CA PRO A 206 -11.73 -7.85 10.23
C PRO A 206 -11.86 -7.83 11.76
N PRO A 207 -10.75 -8.07 12.49
CA PRO A 207 -10.78 -8.13 13.95
C PRO A 207 -10.93 -6.72 14.55
N SER A 208 -12.16 -6.29 14.78
CA SER A 208 -12.51 -4.97 15.32
C SER A 208 -11.78 -4.66 16.64
N ALA A 209 -11.58 -5.69 17.47
CA ALA A 209 -10.84 -5.61 18.71
C ALA A 209 -9.35 -5.19 18.54
N LEU A 210 -8.76 -5.41 17.37
CA LEU A 210 -7.43 -4.95 17.01
C LEU A 210 -7.46 -3.61 16.28
N LEU A 211 -8.40 -3.44 15.36
CA LEU A 211 -8.47 -2.25 14.52
C LEU A 211 -8.89 -1.01 15.31
N SER A 212 -9.79 -1.15 16.29
CA SER A 212 -10.24 -0.02 17.12
C SER A 212 -9.11 0.63 17.94
N PRO A 213 -8.25 -0.12 18.68
CA PRO A 213 -7.09 0.47 19.33
C PRO A 213 -6.05 1.06 18.36
N LEU A 214 -5.85 0.47 17.16
CA LEU A 214 -4.95 1.01 16.14
C LEU A 214 -5.46 2.35 15.60
N ARG A 215 -6.76 2.46 15.29
CA ARG A 215 -7.37 3.73 14.89
C ARG A 215 -7.20 4.81 15.95
N ALA A 216 -7.32 4.46 17.23
CA ALA A 216 -7.16 5.40 18.33
C ALA A 216 -5.71 5.96 18.47
N VAL A 217 -4.74 5.38 17.79
CA VAL A 217 -3.36 5.91 17.74
C VAL A 217 -3.25 7.08 16.77
N GLN A 218 -4.08 7.16 15.73
CA GLN A 218 -3.90 8.11 14.61
C GLN A 218 -3.88 9.57 15.06
N ALA A 219 -4.91 10.03 15.76
CA ALA A 219 -5.01 11.44 16.15
C ALA A 219 -3.87 11.87 17.10
N PRO A 220 -3.59 11.17 18.23
CA PRO A 220 -2.46 11.55 19.08
C PRO A 220 -1.08 11.46 18.38
N LEU A 221 -0.96 10.59 17.36
CA LEU A 221 0.28 10.46 16.59
C LEU A 221 0.44 11.62 15.62
N GLN A 222 -0.64 12.04 14.95
CA GLN A 222 -0.65 13.21 14.10
C GLN A 222 -0.31 14.48 14.89
N ASP A 223 -1.00 14.71 16.03
CA ASP A 223 -0.74 15.85 16.92
C ASP A 223 0.72 15.90 17.35
N TRP A 224 1.30 14.73 17.64
CA TRP A 224 2.70 14.66 18.05
C TRP A 224 3.65 14.98 16.88
N LEU A 225 3.39 14.48 15.69
CA LEU A 225 4.21 14.75 14.49
C LEU A 225 4.20 16.23 14.12
N GLU A 226 3.05 16.88 14.18
CA GLU A 226 2.90 18.32 13.93
C GLU A 226 3.62 19.17 14.97
N ALA A 227 3.59 18.76 16.25
CA ALA A 227 4.24 19.49 17.35
C ALA A 227 5.76 19.26 17.41
N ASN A 228 6.31 18.21 16.79
CA ASN A 228 7.71 17.81 16.92
C ASN A 228 8.37 17.50 15.56
N PRO A 229 8.42 18.46 14.62
CA PRO A 229 8.92 18.22 13.26
C PRO A 229 10.41 17.84 13.23
N ASP A 230 11.22 18.37 14.16
CA ASP A 230 12.68 18.19 14.20
C ASP A 230 13.13 17.13 15.22
N ALA A 231 12.19 16.38 15.81
CA ALA A 231 12.54 15.36 16.79
C ALA A 231 13.24 14.16 16.12
N GLU A 232 14.24 13.58 16.79
CA GLU A 232 14.96 12.37 16.33
C GLU A 232 13.99 11.21 16.03
N ALA A 233 12.92 11.07 16.82
CA ALA A 233 11.91 10.04 16.65
C ALA A 233 10.92 10.32 15.50
N HIS A 234 10.94 11.52 14.87
CA HIS A 234 9.94 11.95 13.89
C HIS A 234 9.81 10.99 12.70
N ALA A 235 10.91 10.62 12.07
CA ALA A 235 10.91 9.73 10.90
C ALA A 235 10.30 8.36 11.23
N GLN A 236 10.64 7.79 12.38
CA GLN A 236 10.12 6.50 12.81
C GLN A 236 8.63 6.54 13.16
N LEU A 237 8.18 7.62 13.80
CA LEU A 237 6.77 7.82 14.10
C LEU A 237 5.94 8.12 12.86
N LEU A 238 6.53 8.77 11.87
CA LEU A 238 5.90 8.99 10.56
C LEU A 238 5.71 7.66 9.81
N GLU A 239 6.66 6.75 9.87
CA GLU A 239 6.51 5.39 9.31
C GLU A 239 5.36 4.63 10.00
N LEU A 240 5.27 4.72 11.33
CA LEU A 240 4.14 4.14 12.06
C LEU A 240 2.81 4.78 11.66
N TYR A 241 2.78 6.11 11.49
CA TYR A 241 1.57 6.81 11.04
C TYR A 241 1.04 6.28 9.72
N PHE A 242 1.93 6.09 8.73
CA PHE A 242 1.55 5.50 7.45
C PHE A 242 1.11 4.04 7.58
N ALA A 243 1.80 3.24 8.39
CA ALA A 243 1.40 1.84 8.61
C ALA A 243 0.02 1.73 9.26
N VAL A 244 -0.29 2.59 10.24
CA VAL A 244 -1.62 2.65 10.86
C VAL A 244 -2.67 3.17 9.89
N GLN A 245 -2.35 4.15 9.07
CA GLN A 245 -3.26 4.63 8.02
C GLN A 245 -3.57 3.54 6.99
N ASP A 246 -2.56 2.83 6.51
CA ASP A 246 -2.72 1.81 5.47
C ASP A 246 -3.63 0.68 5.96
N ILE A 247 -3.40 0.16 7.19
CA ILE A 247 -4.27 -0.90 7.74
C ILE A 247 -5.69 -0.40 8.02
N THR A 248 -5.85 0.84 8.44
CA THR A 248 -7.17 1.43 8.71
C THR A 248 -7.97 1.64 7.42
N ARG A 249 -7.33 2.16 6.37
CA ARG A 249 -7.95 2.33 5.05
C ARG A 249 -8.32 1.01 4.38
N ALA A 250 -7.47 -0.01 4.52
CA ALA A 250 -7.82 -1.35 4.03
C ALA A 250 -9.05 -1.91 4.79
N ALA A 251 -9.11 -1.70 6.12
CA ALA A 251 -10.25 -2.10 6.93
C ALA A 251 -11.56 -1.37 6.58
N GLU A 252 -11.48 -0.14 6.08
CA GLU A 252 -12.66 0.62 5.62
C GLU A 252 -13.23 0.09 4.29
N ARG A 253 -12.40 -0.59 3.48
CA ARG A 253 -12.80 -1.21 2.21
C ARG A 253 -13.09 -2.69 2.33
N TYR A 254 -12.93 -3.23 3.54
CA TYR A 254 -13.04 -4.66 3.78
C TYR A 254 -14.46 -5.15 3.53
N ASP A 255 -14.59 -6.15 2.66
CA ASP A 255 -15.84 -6.83 2.32
C ASP A 255 -15.58 -8.34 2.11
N SER A 256 -16.50 -9.04 1.44
CA SER A 256 -16.39 -10.47 1.14
C SER A 256 -15.22 -10.86 0.24
N HIS A 257 -14.54 -9.90 -0.40
CA HIS A 257 -13.37 -10.12 -1.25
C HIS A 257 -12.05 -10.13 -0.46
N PHE A 258 -12.13 -9.92 0.86
CA PHE A 258 -10.97 -9.91 1.76
C PHE A 258 -10.96 -11.08 2.72
N VAL A 259 -9.78 -11.32 3.25
CA VAL A 259 -9.56 -12.20 4.41
C VAL A 259 -8.54 -11.56 5.35
N THR A 260 -8.74 -11.74 6.64
CA THR A 260 -7.75 -11.33 7.64
C THR A 260 -6.82 -12.50 7.97
N GLN A 261 -5.54 -12.27 7.89
CA GLN A 261 -4.51 -13.21 8.34
C GLN A 261 -3.80 -12.66 9.57
N LEU A 262 -3.73 -13.47 10.62
CA LEU A 262 -2.93 -13.23 11.81
C LEU A 262 -1.83 -14.28 11.87
N THR A 263 -0.56 -13.85 11.95
CA THR A 263 0.58 -14.76 12.07
C THR A 263 1.41 -14.41 13.30
N ALA A 264 1.53 -15.36 14.23
CA ALA A 264 2.35 -15.22 15.42
C ALA A 264 3.73 -15.87 15.21
N ARG A 265 4.81 -15.08 15.33
CA ARG A 265 6.20 -15.56 15.22
C ARG A 265 7.02 -15.07 16.41
N GLY A 266 7.30 -15.96 17.36
CA GLY A 266 8.00 -15.58 18.57
C GLY A 266 7.24 -14.50 19.37
N ARG A 267 7.81 -13.31 19.51
CA ARG A 267 7.16 -12.16 20.17
C ARG A 267 6.37 -11.26 19.21
N GLU A 268 6.47 -11.51 17.92
CA GLU A 268 5.79 -10.74 16.86
C GLU A 268 4.37 -11.24 16.63
N LEU A 269 3.49 -10.32 16.29
CA LEU A 269 2.22 -10.57 15.61
C LEU A 269 2.17 -9.73 14.35
N GLU A 270 1.91 -10.38 13.25
CA GLU A 270 1.65 -9.78 11.96
C GLU A 270 0.15 -9.85 11.66
N LEU A 271 -0.47 -8.71 11.48
CA LEU A 271 -1.84 -8.55 11.02
C LEU A 271 -1.80 -8.18 9.54
N GLN A 272 -2.46 -8.97 8.70
CA GLN A 272 -2.64 -8.66 7.28
C GLN A 272 -4.13 -8.65 6.94
N LEU A 273 -4.57 -7.63 6.22
CA LEU A 273 -5.86 -7.60 5.53
C LEU A 273 -5.56 -7.85 4.05
N LEU A 274 -5.91 -9.03 3.58
CA LEU A 274 -5.56 -9.53 2.25
C LEU A 274 -6.77 -9.40 1.32
N CYS A 275 -6.62 -8.64 0.26
CA CYS A 275 -7.56 -8.64 -0.86
C CYS A 275 -7.33 -9.92 -1.69
N LEU A 276 -8.26 -10.83 -1.68
CA LEU A 276 -8.20 -12.07 -2.47
C LEU A 276 -8.68 -11.85 -3.90
N ASP A 277 -9.76 -11.09 -4.04
CA ASP A 277 -10.36 -10.77 -5.34
C ASP A 277 -10.36 -9.26 -5.58
N PRO A 278 -9.44 -8.73 -6.40
CA PRO A 278 -9.38 -7.32 -6.74
C PRO A 278 -10.31 -6.91 -7.89
N ALA A 279 -11.02 -7.85 -8.52
CA ALA A 279 -11.82 -7.61 -9.73
C ALA A 279 -12.82 -6.45 -9.59
N PRO A 280 -13.62 -6.32 -8.51
CA PRO A 280 -14.56 -5.20 -8.36
C PRO A 280 -13.88 -3.84 -8.28
N PHE A 281 -12.68 -3.79 -7.69
CA PHE A 281 -11.93 -2.55 -7.53
C PHE A 281 -11.26 -2.12 -8.83
N VAL A 282 -10.77 -3.09 -9.62
CA VAL A 282 -10.20 -2.83 -10.94
C VAL A 282 -11.31 -2.35 -11.89
N ASP A 283 -12.48 -3.01 -11.89
CA ASP A 283 -13.63 -2.62 -12.67
C ASP A 283 -14.10 -1.19 -12.34
N ALA A 284 -14.24 -0.88 -11.04
CA ALA A 284 -14.60 0.46 -10.58
C ALA A 284 -13.60 1.53 -11.04
N SER A 285 -12.30 1.22 -11.05
CA SER A 285 -11.26 2.14 -11.54
C SER A 285 -11.36 2.34 -13.05
N LEU A 286 -11.62 1.29 -13.82
CA LEU A 286 -11.79 1.37 -15.27
C LEU A 286 -13.07 2.10 -15.66
N ALA A 287 -14.12 2.02 -14.85
CA ALA A 287 -15.38 2.73 -15.04
C ALA A 287 -15.26 4.26 -14.95
N ALA A 288 -14.14 4.79 -14.42
CA ALA A 288 -13.83 6.23 -14.48
C ALA A 288 -13.58 6.72 -15.92
N GLY A 289 -13.23 5.81 -16.85
CA GLY A 289 -13.01 6.12 -18.26
C GLY A 289 -14.16 5.71 -19.16
N ARG A 290 -14.12 6.19 -20.39
CA ARG A 290 -15.08 5.83 -21.46
C ARG A 290 -14.85 4.41 -21.98
N SER A 291 -13.59 3.97 -22.01
CA SER A 291 -13.21 2.64 -22.53
C SER A 291 -11.81 2.26 -22.05
N ALA A 292 -11.52 0.97 -22.02
CA ALA A 292 -10.21 0.45 -21.71
C ALA A 292 -9.80 -0.68 -22.66
N ALA A 293 -8.52 -0.73 -23.01
CA ALA A 293 -7.88 -1.86 -23.67
C ALA A 293 -6.77 -2.40 -22.75
N LEU A 294 -6.94 -3.64 -22.31
CA LEU A 294 -5.95 -4.35 -21.51
C LEU A 294 -5.24 -5.36 -22.41
N PHE A 295 -3.93 -5.28 -22.49
CA PHE A 295 -3.18 -6.12 -23.41
C PHE A 295 -1.89 -6.65 -22.80
N SER A 296 -1.46 -7.80 -23.27
CA SER A 296 -0.20 -8.45 -22.89
C SER A 296 0.05 -9.62 -23.85
N ALA A 297 1.29 -10.06 -23.96
CA ALA A 297 1.66 -11.28 -24.66
C ALA A 297 1.15 -12.55 -23.98
N THR A 298 0.76 -12.51 -22.70
CA THR A 298 0.48 -13.67 -21.84
C THR A 298 -0.90 -13.67 -21.18
N LEU A 299 -1.89 -12.93 -21.74
CA LEU A 299 -3.30 -12.93 -21.27
C LEU A 299 -4.04 -14.21 -21.69
N ALA A 300 -3.52 -15.37 -21.33
CA ALA A 300 -4.13 -16.66 -21.66
C ALA A 300 -4.32 -17.51 -20.38
N PRO A 301 -5.50 -18.13 -20.17
CA PRO A 301 -6.70 -18.07 -21.02
C PRO A 301 -7.49 -16.76 -20.80
N PRO A 302 -8.14 -16.19 -21.84
CA PRO A 302 -8.85 -14.91 -21.74
C PRO A 302 -10.01 -14.92 -20.74
N SER A 303 -10.67 -16.05 -20.54
CA SER A 303 -11.77 -16.19 -19.58
C SER A 303 -11.31 -15.95 -18.13
N PHE A 304 -10.13 -16.47 -17.77
CA PHE A 304 -9.53 -16.24 -16.45
C PHE A 304 -9.25 -14.74 -16.22
N TYR A 305 -8.56 -14.10 -17.18
CA TYR A 305 -8.20 -12.70 -17.02
C TYR A 305 -9.42 -11.76 -17.03
N ARG A 306 -10.47 -12.05 -17.83
CA ARG A 306 -11.72 -11.31 -17.76
C ARG A 306 -12.36 -11.37 -16.38
N SER A 307 -12.34 -12.54 -15.73
CA SER A 307 -12.87 -12.70 -14.39
C SER A 307 -12.05 -11.92 -13.35
N VAL A 308 -10.72 -12.15 -13.27
CA VAL A 308 -9.88 -11.55 -12.22
C VAL A 308 -9.61 -10.06 -12.40
N LEU A 309 -9.89 -9.50 -13.57
CA LEU A 309 -9.79 -8.07 -13.87
C LEU A 309 -11.15 -7.35 -13.81
N GLY A 310 -12.25 -8.07 -13.48
CA GLY A 310 -13.58 -7.47 -13.41
C GLY A 310 -14.20 -7.13 -14.76
N CYS A 311 -13.61 -7.58 -15.88
CA CYS A 311 -14.01 -7.23 -17.23
C CYS A 311 -14.83 -8.35 -17.89
N SER A 312 -15.86 -8.87 -17.22
CA SER A 312 -16.64 -10.05 -17.68
C SER A 312 -17.23 -9.88 -19.09
N ASP A 313 -17.68 -8.70 -19.43
CA ASP A 313 -18.31 -8.37 -20.71
C ASP A 313 -17.32 -7.90 -21.78
N ALA A 314 -16.02 -7.85 -21.44
CA ALA A 314 -15.01 -7.39 -22.37
C ALA A 314 -14.85 -8.35 -23.57
N ARG A 315 -14.69 -7.78 -24.76
CA ARG A 315 -14.33 -8.53 -25.97
C ARG A 315 -12.87 -8.96 -25.87
N ALA A 316 -12.59 -10.25 -25.98
CA ALA A 316 -11.23 -10.75 -26.12
C ALA A 316 -10.84 -10.86 -27.60
N VAL A 317 -9.63 -10.43 -27.93
CA VAL A 317 -9.01 -10.54 -29.24
C VAL A 317 -7.65 -11.19 -29.08
N ALA A 318 -7.39 -12.26 -29.82
CA ALA A 318 -6.07 -12.87 -29.89
C ALA A 318 -5.43 -12.51 -31.25
N LEU A 319 -4.21 -12.07 -31.23
CA LEU A 319 -3.42 -11.75 -32.40
C LEU A 319 -2.20 -12.68 -32.43
N ASP A 320 -1.91 -13.23 -33.59
CA ASP A 320 -0.71 -14.03 -33.76
C ASP A 320 0.54 -13.17 -33.73
N SER A 321 1.63 -13.73 -33.19
CA SER A 321 2.91 -13.05 -33.20
C SER A 321 3.40 -12.81 -34.62
N PRO A 322 3.77 -11.58 -35.00
CA PRO A 322 4.37 -11.32 -36.30
C PRO A 322 5.81 -11.86 -36.42
N PHE A 323 6.37 -12.34 -35.33
CA PHE A 323 7.73 -12.87 -35.29
C PHE A 323 7.70 -14.40 -35.46
N PRO A 324 8.58 -14.99 -36.30
CA PRO A 324 8.71 -16.43 -36.42
C PRO A 324 9.06 -17.08 -35.08
N VAL A 325 8.46 -18.24 -34.77
CA VAL A 325 8.67 -19.00 -33.53
C VAL A 325 10.15 -19.29 -33.28
N SER A 326 10.97 -19.39 -34.33
CA SER A 326 12.43 -19.59 -34.24
C SER A 326 13.20 -18.48 -33.51
N TYR A 327 12.61 -17.29 -33.36
CA TYR A 327 13.21 -16.19 -32.60
C TYR A 327 12.76 -16.11 -31.14
N THR A 328 11.78 -16.92 -30.74
CA THR A 328 11.20 -16.86 -29.38
C THR A 328 11.81 -17.89 -28.42
N HIS A 329 12.65 -18.83 -28.90
CA HIS A 329 13.41 -19.74 -28.09
C HIS A 329 14.82 -19.18 -27.82
N LEU A 330 14.93 -18.19 -26.93
CA LEU A 330 16.17 -17.92 -26.22
C LEU A 330 16.38 -19.02 -25.18
N THR A 331 17.09 -20.07 -25.58
CA THR A 331 17.67 -21.00 -24.58
C THR A 331 18.66 -20.21 -23.74
N LEU A 332 18.30 -19.92 -22.48
CA LEU A 332 19.27 -19.46 -21.51
C LEU A 332 20.37 -20.52 -21.41
N PRO A 333 21.67 -20.15 -21.54
CA PRO A 333 22.74 -21.10 -21.33
C PRO A 333 22.60 -21.66 -19.91
N THR A 334 22.48 -22.96 -19.80
CA THR A 334 22.52 -23.66 -18.52
C THR A 334 23.93 -23.45 -17.97
N ILE A 335 24.05 -22.60 -16.96
CA ILE A 335 25.30 -22.47 -16.21
C ILE A 335 25.35 -23.70 -15.29
N CYS A 336 26.25 -24.65 -15.63
CA CYS A 336 26.64 -25.75 -14.75
C CYS A 336 27.53 -25.23 -13.62
#